data_2cfccd8ec463a8a37cf317735f92a2ad
#
_entry.id   2cfccd8ec463a8a37cf317735f92a2ad
#
_cell.length_a   1.000
_cell.length_b   1.000
_cell.length_c   1.000
_cell.angle_alpha   90.00
_cell.angle_beta   90.00
_cell.angle_gamma   90.00
#
_symmetry.space_group_name_H-M   'P 1'
#
loop_
_entity.id
_entity.type
_entity.pdbx_description
1 polymer ?
#
loop_
_entity_poly.entity_id
_entity_poly.type
_entity_poly.pdbx_seq_one_letter_code
_entity_poly.pdbx_strand_id
1 'polypeptide(L)'
;DKTVFELQARDWRKSGDQAEISGKQIAEWMRQLKLSGAGNYGYYPDDFFFDLCDELGLMVWQDFMFACAHYPEDAVFTASVRAEVEDQVLRLRNHACLALWCGNNESQAMHRINADISGDDTPLSGLALYDDLIPGLLRMLDPETPYWPGSPWGGPNPNSMRSGDVHDWTVWHGVPPIPDAYMTEAFASSPKGVAYTRYAEDTARFVSEFGIQGAPALETLRRWMDPADLHPESSGFLARIKDEARKADAMMATVTGLPETIQDYVD
;
A
#
# COMPACT_ATOMS: atom_id res chain seq x y z
N ASP A 1 -12.83 -14.52 0.48
CA ASP A 1 -11.38 -14.79 0.46
C ASP A 1 -10.65 -13.55 0.99
N LYS A 2 -10.25 -13.61 2.27
CA LYS A 2 -9.56 -12.55 2.98
C LYS A 2 -8.08 -12.54 2.59
N THR A 3 -7.73 -12.03 1.43
CA THR A 3 -6.39 -12.23 0.88
C THR A 3 -5.62 -10.94 0.62
N VAL A 4 -5.79 -9.91 1.40
CA VAL A 4 -4.87 -8.78 1.35
C VAL A 4 -4.37 -8.48 2.74
N PHE A 5 -3.13 -8.86 3.00
CA PHE A 5 -2.43 -8.47 4.20
C PHE A 5 -1.57 -7.24 3.91
N GLU A 6 -2.06 -6.09 4.31
CA GLU A 6 -1.21 -4.96 4.56
C GLU A 6 -0.36 -5.33 5.79
N LEU A 7 0.89 -5.70 5.56
CA LEU A 7 1.85 -5.96 6.63
C LEU A 7 2.23 -4.62 7.26
N GLN A 8 1.39 -4.10 8.13
CA GLN A 8 1.69 -2.86 8.83
C GLN A 8 2.72 -3.11 9.92
N ALA A 9 3.86 -2.46 9.81
CA ALA A 9 5.01 -2.53 10.72
C ALA A 9 4.74 -2.20 12.19
N ARG A 10 3.57 -1.74 12.55
CA ARG A 10 3.25 -1.32 13.92
C ARG A 10 3.30 -2.44 14.95
N ASP A 11 3.12 -3.68 14.54
CA ASP A 11 3.14 -4.83 15.44
C ASP A 11 4.52 -5.44 15.65
N TRP A 12 5.49 -5.11 14.79
CA TRP A 12 6.85 -5.64 14.84
C TRP A 12 7.74 -5.06 15.96
N ARG A 13 7.37 -3.91 16.51
CA ARG A 13 8.21 -3.18 17.49
C ARG A 13 7.98 -3.56 18.95
N LYS A 14 7.23 -4.61 19.22
CA LYS A 14 6.96 -5.05 20.60
C LYS A 14 7.89 -6.17 21.02
N SER A 15 9.06 -5.85 21.51
CA SER A 15 10.09 -6.75 22.03
C SER A 15 10.60 -7.82 21.05
N GLY A 16 11.91 -8.11 21.03
CA GLY A 16 12.56 -8.99 20.05
C GLY A 16 11.89 -10.36 19.87
N ASP A 17 11.47 -10.99 20.95
CA ASP A 17 10.84 -12.33 20.92
C ASP A 17 9.43 -12.32 20.29
N GLN A 18 8.65 -11.26 20.50
CA GLN A 18 7.31 -11.15 19.91
C GLN A 18 7.38 -10.76 18.43
N ALA A 19 8.36 -9.97 18.04
CA ALA A 19 8.61 -9.66 16.63
C ALA A 19 9.00 -10.93 15.86
N GLU A 20 9.91 -11.73 16.41
CA GLU A 20 10.33 -12.99 15.80
C GLU A 20 9.17 -13.97 15.60
N ILE A 21 8.33 -14.15 16.63
CA ILE A 21 7.15 -15.01 16.54
C ILE A 21 6.17 -14.50 15.47
N SER A 22 5.91 -13.18 15.45
CA SER A 22 5.03 -12.57 14.47
C SER A 22 5.53 -12.73 13.05
N GLY A 23 6.83 -12.53 12.82
CA GLY A 23 7.45 -12.72 11.50
C GLY A 23 7.32 -14.14 10.98
N LYS A 24 7.67 -15.13 11.78
CA LYS A 24 7.50 -16.55 11.42
C LYS A 24 6.04 -16.90 11.17
N GLN A 25 5.13 -16.38 11.96
CA GLN A 25 3.71 -16.62 11.79
C GLN A 25 3.16 -16.00 10.51
N ILE A 26 3.53 -14.77 10.19
CA ILE A 26 3.14 -14.09 8.95
C ILE A 26 3.69 -14.86 7.75
N ALA A 27 4.95 -15.22 7.75
CA ALA A 27 5.56 -15.99 6.68
C ALA A 27 4.92 -17.36 6.48
N GLU A 28 4.54 -18.04 7.57
CA GLU A 28 3.79 -19.29 7.50
C GLU A 28 2.40 -19.07 6.89
N TRP A 29 1.71 -18.01 7.26
CA TRP A 29 0.43 -17.66 6.64
C TRP A 29 0.57 -17.33 5.16
N MET A 30 1.58 -16.57 4.76
CA MET A 30 1.87 -16.28 3.35
C MET A 30 2.12 -17.57 2.56
N ARG A 31 2.87 -18.51 3.12
CA ARG A 31 3.10 -19.82 2.51
C ARG A 31 1.81 -20.64 2.40
N GLN A 32 0.99 -20.68 3.45
CA GLN A 32 -0.31 -21.36 3.43
C GLN A 32 -1.28 -20.76 2.42
N LEU A 33 -1.26 -19.44 2.24
CA LEU A 33 -2.05 -18.72 1.25
C LEU A 33 -1.44 -18.79 -0.16
N LYS A 34 -0.28 -19.45 -0.33
CA LYS A 34 0.46 -19.54 -1.60
C LYS A 34 0.83 -18.16 -2.19
N LEU A 35 1.08 -17.19 -1.35
CA LEU A 35 1.57 -15.88 -1.78
C LEU A 35 3.03 -16.00 -2.21
N SER A 36 3.42 -15.27 -3.24
CA SER A 36 4.77 -15.31 -3.81
C SER A 36 5.62 -14.08 -3.49
N GLY A 37 5.08 -13.12 -2.74
CA GLY A 37 5.81 -11.91 -2.43
C GLY A 37 5.14 -11.03 -1.39
N ALA A 38 5.85 -10.00 -0.97
CA ALA A 38 5.40 -8.96 -0.05
C ALA A 38 5.85 -7.59 -0.55
N GLY A 39 5.01 -6.60 -0.40
CA GLY A 39 5.32 -5.19 -0.67
C GLY A 39 5.51 -4.42 0.64
N ASN A 40 6.53 -3.58 0.70
CA ASN A 40 6.82 -2.72 1.84
C ASN A 40 6.89 -1.27 1.37
N TYR A 41 5.95 -0.45 1.78
CA TYR A 41 6.01 0.99 1.59
C TYR A 41 5.91 1.72 2.94
N GLY A 42 6.49 2.91 3.02
CA GLY A 42 6.45 3.73 4.21
C GLY A 42 7.34 3.26 5.37
N TYR A 43 8.13 2.18 5.21
CA TYR A 43 9.14 1.74 6.18
C TYR A 43 10.10 0.70 5.60
N TYR A 44 11.23 0.53 6.28
CA TYR A 44 12.17 -0.56 6.01
C TYR A 44 12.04 -1.61 7.12
N PRO A 45 11.61 -2.84 6.81
CA PRO A 45 11.64 -3.95 7.77
C PRO A 45 13.04 -4.21 8.33
N ASP A 46 13.09 -4.87 9.47
CA ASP A 46 14.36 -5.34 10.03
C ASP A 46 14.94 -6.52 9.21
N ASP A 47 16.21 -6.87 9.50
CA ASP A 47 16.92 -7.90 8.76
C ASP A 47 16.23 -9.26 8.88
N PHE A 48 15.62 -9.55 10.03
CA PHE A 48 14.91 -10.80 10.25
C PHE A 48 13.77 -11.02 9.24
N PHE A 49 13.06 -9.96 8.83
CA PHE A 49 12.03 -10.07 7.80
C PHE A 49 12.63 -10.54 6.47
N PHE A 50 13.74 -9.94 6.04
CA PHE A 50 14.39 -10.29 4.78
C PHE A 50 15.02 -11.68 4.84
N ASP A 51 15.69 -12.04 5.93
CA ASP A 51 16.23 -13.38 6.16
C ASP A 51 15.14 -14.44 6.03
N LEU A 52 13.96 -14.17 6.60
CA LEU A 52 12.83 -15.08 6.53
C LEU A 52 12.23 -15.16 5.12
N CYS A 53 12.15 -14.06 4.39
CA CYS A 53 11.72 -14.07 2.99
C CYS A 53 12.70 -14.85 2.11
N ASP A 54 14.02 -14.71 2.34
CA ASP A 54 15.04 -15.50 1.66
C ASP A 54 14.85 -17.00 1.93
N GLU A 55 14.67 -17.39 3.20
CA GLU A 55 14.45 -18.79 3.60
C GLU A 55 13.19 -19.40 2.95
N LEU A 56 12.13 -18.61 2.85
CA LEU A 56 10.83 -19.05 2.36
C LEU A 56 10.65 -18.92 0.84
N GLY A 57 11.58 -18.26 0.17
CA GLY A 57 11.48 -17.98 -1.26
C GLY A 57 10.37 -16.98 -1.60
N LEU A 58 10.16 -15.97 -0.75
CA LEU A 58 9.18 -14.90 -0.96
C LEU A 58 9.87 -13.69 -1.56
N MET A 59 9.43 -13.24 -2.72
CA MET A 59 9.95 -12.00 -3.32
C MET A 59 9.47 -10.78 -2.55
N VAL A 60 10.35 -9.80 -2.39
CA VAL A 60 10.07 -8.53 -1.72
C VAL A 60 10.16 -7.38 -2.72
N TRP A 61 9.11 -6.58 -2.78
CA TRP A 61 9.08 -5.25 -3.37
C TRP A 61 9.31 -4.25 -2.25
N GLN A 62 10.37 -3.45 -2.34
CA GLN A 62 10.73 -2.49 -1.30
C GLN A 62 10.67 -1.05 -1.82
N ASP A 63 9.80 -0.24 -1.23
CA ASP A 63 9.77 1.20 -1.47
C ASP A 63 10.78 1.93 -0.59
N PHE A 64 11.33 3.02 -1.13
CA PHE A 64 11.87 4.09 -0.31
C PHE A 64 10.72 4.83 0.38
N MET A 65 10.97 5.39 1.60
CA MET A 65 9.91 5.87 2.50
C MET A 65 9.25 7.19 2.06
N PHE A 66 8.76 7.25 0.82
CA PHE A 66 8.03 8.38 0.27
C PHE A 66 6.62 7.94 -0.14
N ALA A 67 5.61 8.75 0.20
CA ALA A 67 4.21 8.40 -0.14
C ALA A 67 3.33 9.65 -0.28
N CYS A 68 2.49 9.67 -1.34
CA CYS A 68 1.32 10.54 -1.53
C CYS A 68 1.56 12.06 -1.37
N ALA A 69 2.81 12.56 -1.44
CA ALA A 69 3.13 13.93 -1.05
C ALA A 69 4.19 14.58 -1.95
N HIS A 70 4.30 15.90 -1.83
CA HIS A 70 5.44 16.68 -2.29
C HIS A 70 6.58 16.58 -1.28
N TYR A 71 7.82 16.48 -1.78
CA TYR A 71 9.00 16.42 -0.93
C TYR A 71 9.98 17.54 -1.28
N PRO A 72 10.73 18.06 -0.29
CA PRO A 72 11.76 19.07 -0.53
C PRO A 72 12.87 18.55 -1.44
N GLU A 73 13.45 19.45 -2.25
CA GLU A 73 14.61 19.18 -3.10
C GLU A 73 15.82 20.06 -2.71
N ASP A 74 15.77 20.68 -1.52
CA ASP A 74 16.91 21.44 -1.02
C ASP A 74 18.10 20.53 -0.66
N ALA A 75 19.27 21.14 -0.54
CA ALA A 75 20.52 20.41 -0.33
C ALA A 75 20.54 19.63 1.00
N VAL A 76 19.86 20.10 2.04
CA VAL A 76 19.84 19.44 3.35
C VAL A 76 19.00 18.18 3.30
N PHE A 77 17.78 18.30 2.75
CA PHE A 77 16.89 17.15 2.60
C PHE A 77 17.48 16.11 1.64
N THR A 78 18.00 16.56 0.50
CA THR A 78 18.67 15.68 -0.49
C THR A 78 19.85 14.92 0.11
N ALA A 79 20.66 15.58 0.98
CA ALA A 79 21.76 14.91 1.66
C ALA A 79 21.28 13.85 2.67
N SER A 80 20.17 14.13 3.36
CA SER A 80 19.53 13.15 4.27
C SER A 80 19.00 11.92 3.51
N VAL A 81 18.28 12.16 2.40
CA VAL A 81 17.78 11.10 1.53
C VAL A 81 18.92 10.25 0.99
N ARG A 82 20.01 10.89 0.52
CA ARG A 82 21.20 10.17 0.05
C ARG A 82 21.73 9.22 1.11
N ALA A 83 21.94 9.71 2.34
CA ALA A 83 22.48 8.90 3.42
C ALA A 83 21.57 7.72 3.77
N GLU A 84 20.25 7.93 3.78
CA GLU A 84 19.26 6.88 4.02
C GLU A 84 19.30 5.81 2.91
N VAL A 85 19.27 6.24 1.64
CA VAL A 85 19.32 5.33 0.49
C VAL A 85 20.61 4.51 0.50
N GLU A 86 21.77 5.15 0.73
CA GLU A 86 23.06 4.46 0.81
C GLU A 86 23.05 3.40 1.92
N ASP A 87 22.57 3.73 3.11
CA ASP A 87 22.48 2.82 4.24
C ASP A 87 21.58 1.62 3.95
N GLN A 88 20.36 1.88 3.47
CA GLN A 88 19.36 0.84 3.24
C GLN A 88 19.71 -0.06 2.05
N VAL A 89 20.26 0.50 0.98
CA VAL A 89 20.69 -0.31 -0.18
C VAL A 89 21.85 -1.20 0.21
N LEU A 90 22.85 -0.69 0.91
CA LEU A 90 23.98 -1.51 1.38
C LEU A 90 23.55 -2.61 2.33
N ARG A 91 22.53 -2.37 3.15
CA ARG A 91 21.96 -3.35 4.07
C ARG A 91 21.21 -4.46 3.32
N LEU A 92 20.40 -4.11 2.33
CA LEU A 92 19.39 -5.02 1.76
C LEU A 92 19.79 -5.67 0.44
N ARG A 93 20.70 -5.10 -0.34
CA ARG A 93 21.05 -5.55 -1.71
C ARG A 93 21.51 -7.00 -1.85
N ASN A 94 21.94 -7.64 -0.75
CA ASN A 94 22.43 -9.03 -0.79
C ASN A 94 21.32 -10.04 -0.48
N HIS A 95 20.11 -9.62 -0.16
CA HIS A 95 18.99 -10.53 0.05
C HIS A 95 18.45 -11.04 -1.29
N ALA A 96 18.41 -12.35 -1.45
CA ALA A 96 17.91 -13.00 -2.66
C ALA A 96 16.41 -12.75 -2.89
N CYS A 97 15.67 -12.45 -1.84
CA CYS A 97 14.26 -12.10 -1.90
C CYS A 97 13.98 -10.72 -2.49
N LEU A 98 14.94 -9.80 -2.48
CA LEU A 98 14.73 -8.44 -2.96
C LEU A 98 14.57 -8.43 -4.47
N ALA A 99 13.33 -8.23 -4.93
CA ALA A 99 12.98 -8.33 -6.35
C ALA A 99 12.91 -6.97 -7.05
N LEU A 100 12.58 -5.90 -6.31
CA LEU A 100 12.36 -4.56 -6.88
C LEU A 100 12.58 -3.47 -5.83
N TRP A 101 13.24 -2.39 -6.24
CA TRP A 101 13.24 -1.11 -5.54
C TRP A 101 12.21 -0.17 -6.16
N CYS A 102 11.43 0.53 -5.34
CA CYS A 102 10.47 1.52 -5.79
C CYS A 102 10.73 2.90 -5.15
N GLY A 103 10.70 3.95 -5.94
CA GLY A 103 11.04 5.30 -5.52
C GLY A 103 10.05 5.90 -4.53
N ASN A 104 8.75 5.68 -4.74
CA ASN A 104 7.72 6.19 -3.86
C ASN A 104 6.37 5.48 -4.08
N ASN A 105 5.49 5.60 -3.10
CA ASN A 105 4.09 5.24 -3.21
C ASN A 105 3.22 6.45 -3.59
N GLU A 106 2.56 6.39 -4.72
CA GLU A 106 1.49 7.29 -5.19
C GLU A 106 1.80 8.79 -5.33
N SER A 107 3.05 9.27 -5.15
CA SER A 107 3.30 10.71 -5.22
C SER A 107 2.90 11.31 -6.57
N GLN A 108 3.24 10.67 -7.70
CA GLN A 108 2.84 11.11 -9.03
C GLN A 108 1.35 10.94 -9.27
N ALA A 109 0.76 9.84 -8.82
CA ALA A 109 -0.67 9.55 -8.99
C ALA A 109 -1.53 10.56 -8.21
N MET A 110 -1.21 10.78 -6.93
CA MET A 110 -1.95 11.73 -6.09
C MET A 110 -1.78 13.17 -6.56
N HIS A 111 -0.57 13.54 -7.03
CA HIS A 111 -0.36 14.84 -7.64
C HIS A 111 -1.25 15.04 -8.87
N ARG A 112 -1.31 14.04 -9.77
CA ARG A 112 -2.16 14.08 -10.96
C ARG A 112 -3.64 14.19 -10.60
N ILE A 113 -4.12 13.40 -9.64
CA ILE A 113 -5.51 13.48 -9.17
C ILE A 113 -5.83 14.87 -8.62
N ASN A 114 -4.94 15.41 -7.78
CA ASN A 114 -5.14 16.73 -7.19
C ASN A 114 -5.15 17.82 -8.27
N ALA A 115 -4.28 17.75 -9.27
CA ALA A 115 -4.27 18.67 -10.40
C ALA A 115 -5.59 18.59 -11.20
N ASP A 116 -6.06 17.39 -11.49
CA ASP A 116 -7.31 17.19 -12.24
C ASP A 116 -8.55 17.70 -11.46
N ILE A 117 -8.55 17.60 -10.13
CA ILE A 117 -9.65 18.09 -9.27
C ILE A 117 -9.59 19.60 -9.04
N SER A 118 -8.41 20.12 -8.73
CA SER A 118 -8.24 21.53 -8.33
C SER A 118 -7.94 22.48 -9.49
N GLY A 119 -7.47 21.94 -10.61
CA GLY A 119 -6.91 22.73 -11.71
C GLY A 119 -5.53 23.36 -11.39
N ASP A 120 -4.85 22.88 -10.36
CA ASP A 120 -3.52 23.34 -9.97
C ASP A 120 -2.44 22.56 -10.75
N ASP A 121 -1.81 23.23 -11.69
CA ASP A 121 -0.72 22.69 -12.52
C ASP A 121 0.69 22.88 -11.90
N THR A 122 0.77 23.20 -10.59
CA THR A 122 2.06 23.32 -9.90
C THR A 122 2.84 22.01 -10.05
N PRO A 123 4.11 22.04 -10.52
CA PRO A 123 4.88 20.80 -10.68
C PRO A 123 5.05 20.02 -9.37
N LEU A 124 5.05 18.68 -9.46
CA LEU A 124 5.36 17.83 -8.31
C LEU A 124 6.79 18.11 -7.84
N SER A 125 6.95 18.55 -6.60
CA SER A 125 8.23 18.65 -5.93
C SER A 125 8.67 17.28 -5.40
N GLY A 126 9.95 16.96 -5.54
CA GLY A 126 10.53 15.67 -5.16
C GLY A 126 10.85 14.76 -6.35
N LEU A 127 10.49 15.14 -7.59
CA LEU A 127 10.77 14.32 -8.77
C LEU A 127 12.26 14.02 -8.94
N ALA A 128 13.15 14.98 -8.68
CA ALA A 128 14.59 14.77 -8.75
C ALA A 128 15.11 13.69 -7.79
N LEU A 129 14.40 13.41 -6.70
CA LEU A 129 14.73 12.30 -5.81
C LEU A 129 14.51 10.96 -6.52
N TYR A 130 13.40 10.81 -7.22
CA TYR A 130 12.97 9.55 -7.84
C TYR A 130 13.59 9.31 -9.22
N ASP A 131 13.81 10.37 -9.98
CA ASP A 131 14.29 10.26 -11.38
C ASP A 131 15.81 10.36 -11.48
N ASP A 132 16.49 11.01 -10.52
CA ASP A 132 17.93 11.28 -10.61
C ASP A 132 18.71 10.69 -9.42
N LEU A 133 18.37 11.08 -8.18
CA LEU A 133 19.16 10.76 -7.00
C LEU A 133 19.17 9.25 -6.70
N ILE A 134 17.99 8.68 -6.48
CA ILE A 134 17.83 7.27 -6.11
C ILE A 134 18.39 6.35 -7.20
N PRO A 135 17.95 6.46 -8.48
CA PRO A 135 18.50 5.61 -9.51
C PRO A 135 19.99 5.84 -9.77
N GLY A 136 20.49 7.06 -9.50
CA GLY A 136 21.92 7.35 -9.53
C GLY A 136 22.72 6.55 -8.49
N LEU A 137 22.20 6.45 -7.27
CA LEU A 137 22.80 5.66 -6.20
C LEU A 137 22.66 4.15 -6.45
N LEU A 138 21.50 3.70 -6.91
CA LEU A 138 21.27 2.28 -7.23
C LEU A 138 22.22 1.78 -8.33
N ARG A 139 22.47 2.56 -9.37
CA ARG A 139 23.46 2.20 -10.41
C ARG A 139 24.85 1.93 -9.86
N MET A 140 25.21 2.56 -8.75
CA MET A 140 26.52 2.37 -8.11
C MET A 140 26.53 1.27 -7.05
N LEU A 141 25.42 1.11 -6.33
CA LEU A 141 25.37 0.28 -5.12
C LEU A 141 24.68 -1.06 -5.35
N ASP A 142 23.67 -1.10 -6.23
CA ASP A 142 22.87 -2.29 -6.54
C ASP A 142 22.35 -2.24 -7.99
N PRO A 143 23.23 -2.40 -8.99
CA PRO A 143 22.85 -2.31 -10.40
C PRO A 143 22.02 -3.49 -10.92
N GLU A 144 21.93 -4.58 -10.17
CA GLU A 144 21.26 -5.81 -10.56
C GLU A 144 19.76 -5.81 -10.25
N THR A 145 19.35 -5.16 -9.14
CA THR A 145 17.93 -5.10 -8.75
C THR A 145 17.19 -4.05 -9.56
N PRO A 146 16.07 -4.39 -10.20
CA PRO A 146 15.24 -3.45 -10.93
C PRO A 146 14.76 -2.28 -10.07
N TYR A 147 14.49 -1.13 -10.72
CA TYR A 147 13.98 0.05 -10.06
C TYR A 147 12.78 0.65 -10.80
N TRP A 148 11.71 0.97 -10.05
CA TRP A 148 10.60 1.81 -10.48
C TRP A 148 10.65 3.18 -9.81
N PRO A 149 10.48 4.31 -10.52
CA PRO A 149 10.45 5.65 -9.91
C PRO A 149 9.28 5.88 -8.97
N GLY A 150 8.19 5.14 -9.11
CA GLY A 150 7.00 5.22 -8.28
C GLY A 150 6.07 4.04 -8.50
N SER A 151 5.06 3.92 -7.66
CA SER A 151 3.96 2.96 -7.79
C SER A 151 2.64 3.70 -7.47
N PRO A 152 1.60 3.64 -8.32
CA PRO A 152 1.58 2.98 -9.63
C PRO A 152 2.50 3.67 -10.65
N TRP A 153 2.98 2.92 -11.64
CA TRP A 153 3.87 3.43 -12.67
C TRP A 153 3.41 3.00 -14.06
N GLY A 154 3.01 3.97 -14.87
CA GLY A 154 2.52 3.75 -16.23
C GLY A 154 3.04 4.79 -17.25
N GLY A 155 4.16 5.44 -16.95
CA GLY A 155 4.70 6.53 -17.76
C GLY A 155 3.92 7.84 -17.57
N PRO A 156 3.50 8.53 -18.64
CA PRO A 156 2.80 9.82 -18.54
C PRO A 156 1.47 9.77 -17.76
N ASN A 157 0.83 8.62 -17.75
CA ASN A 157 -0.31 8.34 -16.88
C ASN A 157 0.12 7.32 -15.84
N PRO A 158 0.37 7.74 -14.59
CA PRO A 158 0.96 6.88 -13.59
C PRO A 158 0.11 5.66 -13.23
N ASN A 159 -1.19 5.65 -13.47
CA ASN A 159 -2.08 4.51 -13.20
C ASN A 159 -2.68 3.90 -14.48
N SER A 160 -1.88 3.77 -15.53
CA SER A 160 -2.31 3.20 -16.80
C SER A 160 -2.33 1.68 -16.79
N MET A 161 -3.46 1.07 -17.13
CA MET A 161 -3.57 -0.39 -17.29
C MET A 161 -2.74 -0.96 -18.46
N ARG A 162 -2.09 -0.11 -19.29
CA ARG A 162 -1.34 -0.53 -20.47
C ARG A 162 0.11 -0.84 -20.19
N SER A 163 0.67 -0.25 -19.14
CA SER A 163 2.10 -0.38 -18.82
C SER A 163 2.36 -0.20 -17.34
N GLY A 164 3.41 -0.84 -16.83
CA GLY A 164 3.78 -0.74 -15.44
C GLY A 164 2.87 -1.52 -14.51
N ASP A 165 2.60 -0.92 -13.37
CA ASP A 165 1.71 -1.45 -12.34
C ASP A 165 0.54 -0.51 -12.05
N VAL A 166 -0.51 -1.05 -11.45
CA VAL A 166 -1.77 -0.35 -11.18
C VAL A 166 -2.14 -0.49 -9.71
N HIS A 167 -2.67 0.61 -9.14
CA HIS A 167 -3.42 0.59 -7.90
C HIS A 167 -4.92 0.54 -8.22
N ASP A 168 -5.55 -0.61 -8.07
CA ASP A 168 -6.97 -0.79 -8.35
C ASP A 168 -7.83 -0.57 -7.11
N TRP A 169 -8.17 0.68 -6.86
CA TRP A 169 -9.09 1.08 -5.81
C TRP A 169 -10.55 1.22 -6.30
N THR A 170 -10.87 0.61 -7.45
CA THR A 170 -12.19 0.65 -8.06
C THR A 170 -13.29 0.26 -7.08
N VAL A 171 -13.13 -0.85 -6.38
CA VAL A 171 -14.13 -1.36 -5.43
C VAL A 171 -14.24 -0.47 -4.20
N TRP A 172 -13.14 0.12 -3.74
CA TRP A 172 -13.15 0.99 -2.55
C TRP A 172 -13.67 2.40 -2.84
N HIS A 173 -13.28 2.99 -3.98
CA HIS A 173 -13.66 4.36 -4.34
C HIS A 173 -14.85 4.43 -5.31
N GLY A 174 -15.28 3.32 -5.88
CA GLY A 174 -16.34 3.29 -6.88
C GLY A 174 -15.94 3.92 -8.21
N VAL A 175 -14.65 4.05 -8.47
CA VAL A 175 -14.11 4.66 -9.69
C VAL A 175 -14.14 3.64 -10.83
N PRO A 176 -14.57 4.02 -12.05
CA PRO A 176 -14.45 3.11 -13.18
C PRO A 176 -12.98 2.84 -13.53
N PRO A 177 -12.63 1.60 -13.90
CA PRO A 177 -11.32 1.29 -14.43
C PRO A 177 -11.21 1.90 -15.83
N ILE A 178 -10.62 3.08 -15.95
CA ILE A 178 -10.43 3.76 -17.22
C ILE A 178 -8.95 3.72 -17.56
N PRO A 179 -8.55 3.08 -18.68
CA PRO A 179 -7.15 2.80 -18.98
C PRO A 179 -6.21 4.00 -19.03
N ASP A 180 -6.69 5.19 -19.30
CA ASP A 180 -5.86 6.39 -19.47
C ASP A 180 -6.42 7.62 -18.74
N ALA A 181 -7.40 7.44 -17.89
CA ALA A 181 -7.95 8.50 -17.05
C ALA A 181 -8.02 8.04 -15.61
N TYR A 182 -7.49 8.84 -14.71
CA TYR A 182 -7.68 8.67 -13.30
C TYR A 182 -8.94 9.43 -12.93
N MET A 183 -9.92 8.79 -12.34
CA MET A 183 -11.12 9.40 -11.76
C MET A 183 -11.90 10.39 -12.65
N THR A 184 -12.56 9.90 -13.67
CA THR A 184 -13.43 10.78 -14.49
C THR A 184 -14.86 10.93 -13.94
N GLU A 185 -15.41 9.94 -13.25
CA GLU A 185 -16.67 10.02 -12.51
C GLU A 185 -16.64 9.02 -11.37
N ALA A 186 -16.74 9.50 -10.15
CA ALA A 186 -16.96 8.64 -9.01
C ALA A 186 -18.38 8.08 -9.09
N PHE A 187 -18.53 6.76 -9.17
CA PHE A 187 -19.80 6.11 -8.80
C PHE A 187 -20.06 6.24 -7.30
N ALA A 188 -19.24 7.00 -6.65
CA ALA A 188 -19.18 7.41 -5.28
C ALA A 188 -20.09 6.58 -4.38
N SER A 189 -19.58 5.51 -3.85
CA SER A 189 -20.25 4.71 -2.82
C SER A 189 -21.62 4.13 -3.25
N SER A 190 -21.90 4.05 -4.56
CA SER A 190 -23.10 3.33 -5.03
C SER A 190 -22.86 1.82 -4.97
N PRO A 191 -23.87 1.00 -4.67
CA PRO A 191 -23.74 -0.46 -4.66
C PRO A 191 -23.16 -1.02 -5.97
N LYS A 192 -23.49 -0.42 -7.10
CA LYS A 192 -22.97 -0.81 -8.41
C LYS A 192 -21.50 -0.41 -8.57
N GLY A 193 -21.13 0.77 -8.11
CA GLY A 193 -19.78 1.31 -8.21
C GLY A 193 -18.76 0.52 -7.38
N VAL A 194 -19.17 0.06 -6.19
CA VAL A 194 -18.29 -0.65 -5.23
C VAL A 194 -18.47 -2.18 -5.24
N ALA A 195 -19.17 -2.73 -6.21
CA ALA A 195 -19.33 -4.19 -6.31
C ALA A 195 -17.99 -4.87 -6.53
N TYR A 196 -17.62 -5.84 -5.68
CA TYR A 196 -16.33 -6.56 -5.76
C TYR A 196 -16.11 -7.27 -7.10
N THR A 197 -17.19 -7.60 -7.82
CA THR A 197 -17.13 -8.22 -9.15
C THR A 197 -16.45 -7.32 -10.19
N ARG A 198 -16.29 -6.02 -9.90
CA ARG A 198 -15.63 -5.06 -10.77
C ARG A 198 -14.12 -5.26 -10.87
N TYR A 199 -13.49 -5.97 -9.95
CA TYR A 199 -12.10 -6.38 -10.13
C TYR A 199 -11.86 -7.19 -11.42
N ALA A 200 -12.91 -7.86 -11.95
CA ALA A 200 -12.82 -8.55 -13.24
C ALA A 200 -12.78 -7.61 -14.46
N GLU A 201 -13.02 -6.32 -14.28
CA GLU A 201 -12.93 -5.30 -15.33
C GLU A 201 -11.47 -4.83 -15.53
N ASP A 202 -10.60 -5.06 -14.55
CA ASP A 202 -9.18 -4.70 -14.63
C ASP A 202 -8.46 -5.58 -15.66
N THR A 203 -7.69 -4.94 -16.53
CA THR A 203 -6.88 -5.59 -17.58
C THR A 203 -5.38 -5.32 -17.40
N ALA A 204 -4.99 -4.75 -16.28
CA ALA A 204 -3.59 -4.47 -15.96
C ALA A 204 -2.75 -5.76 -15.95
N ARG A 205 -1.48 -5.63 -16.29
CA ARG A 205 -0.53 -6.75 -16.23
C ARG A 205 -0.08 -7.05 -14.82
N PHE A 206 -0.06 -6.05 -13.97
CA PHE A 206 0.31 -6.16 -12.58
C PHE A 206 -0.50 -5.16 -11.75
N VAL A 207 -1.22 -5.66 -10.77
CA VAL A 207 -1.94 -4.85 -9.79
C VAL A 207 -1.18 -4.93 -8.49
N SER A 208 -0.50 -3.85 -8.13
CA SER A 208 0.37 -3.77 -6.94
C SER A 208 -0.43 -3.45 -5.68
N GLU A 209 -1.54 -2.72 -5.82
CA GLU A 209 -2.46 -2.44 -4.72
C GLU A 209 -3.91 -2.61 -5.15
N PHE A 210 -4.71 -3.20 -4.27
CA PHE A 210 -6.16 -3.29 -4.39
C PHE A 210 -6.76 -3.67 -3.02
N GLY A 211 -8.06 -3.51 -2.86
CA GLY A 211 -8.70 -3.99 -1.66
C GLY A 211 -9.81 -3.10 -1.13
N ILE A 212 -10.21 -3.41 0.08
CA ILE A 212 -11.20 -2.69 0.87
C ILE A 212 -10.73 -2.63 2.31
N GLN A 213 -11.19 -1.64 3.04
CA GLN A 213 -10.91 -1.57 4.47
C GLN A 213 -11.64 -2.71 5.18
N GLY A 214 -10.88 -3.53 5.92
CA GLY A 214 -11.41 -4.55 6.81
C GLY A 214 -11.15 -4.20 8.27
N ALA A 215 -12.03 -4.67 9.16
CA ALA A 215 -11.78 -4.54 10.60
C ALA A 215 -10.70 -5.54 11.04
N PRO A 216 -9.86 -5.19 12.03
CA PRO A 216 -9.01 -6.17 12.67
C PRO A 216 -9.85 -7.18 13.47
N ALA A 217 -9.26 -8.32 13.81
CA ALA A 217 -9.93 -9.33 14.59
C ALA A 217 -10.56 -8.75 15.88
N LEU A 218 -11.70 -9.27 16.28
CA LEU A 218 -12.44 -8.79 17.46
C LEU A 218 -11.59 -8.74 18.72
N GLU A 219 -10.68 -9.71 18.90
CA GLU A 219 -9.75 -9.72 20.02
C GLU A 219 -8.82 -8.50 20.01
N THR A 220 -8.38 -8.07 18.86
CA THR A 220 -7.56 -6.86 18.69
C THR A 220 -8.37 -5.61 19.01
N LEU A 221 -9.60 -5.51 18.50
CA LEU A 221 -10.50 -4.40 18.83
C LEU A 221 -10.72 -4.26 20.33
N ARG A 222 -10.95 -5.38 21.03
CA ARG A 222 -11.12 -5.39 22.49
C ARG A 222 -9.92 -4.89 23.28
N ARG A 223 -8.72 -4.91 22.71
CA ARG A 223 -7.51 -4.36 23.35
C ARG A 223 -7.39 -2.84 23.20
N TRP A 224 -8.00 -2.28 22.17
CA TRP A 224 -7.83 -0.88 21.80
C TRP A 224 -9.02 0.00 22.14
N MET A 225 -10.19 -0.62 22.29
CA MET A 225 -11.45 0.08 22.40
C MET A 225 -12.07 -0.11 23.77
N ASP A 226 -12.76 0.93 24.24
CA ASP A 226 -13.65 0.80 25.36
C ASP A 226 -14.75 -0.23 25.02
N PRO A 227 -15.13 -1.13 25.94
CA PRO A 227 -16.24 -2.06 25.71
C PRO A 227 -17.54 -1.40 25.26
N ALA A 228 -17.79 -0.16 25.70
CA ALA A 228 -18.96 0.62 25.26
C ALA A 228 -18.92 1.05 23.79
N ASP A 229 -17.72 1.09 23.21
CA ASP A 229 -17.51 1.46 21.80
C ASP A 229 -17.46 0.25 20.85
N LEU A 230 -17.51 -0.97 21.35
CA LEU A 230 -17.51 -2.19 20.54
C LEU A 230 -18.88 -2.43 19.88
N HIS A 231 -19.31 -1.45 19.11
CA HIS A 231 -20.56 -1.50 18.34
C HIS A 231 -20.36 -0.72 17.02
N PRO A 232 -20.84 -1.23 15.85
CA PRO A 232 -20.62 -0.58 14.56
C PRO A 232 -21.10 0.87 14.47
N GLU A 233 -22.11 1.26 15.25
CA GLU A 233 -22.68 2.60 15.27
C GLU A 233 -22.05 3.53 16.34
N SER A 234 -21.12 3.03 17.14
CA SER A 234 -20.52 3.86 18.19
C SER A 234 -19.60 4.92 17.60
N SER A 235 -19.57 6.09 18.25
CA SER A 235 -18.66 7.16 17.86
C SER A 235 -17.18 6.75 17.97
N GLY A 236 -16.85 5.91 18.95
CA GLY A 236 -15.50 5.40 19.15
C GLY A 236 -15.08 4.43 18.06
N PHE A 237 -15.98 3.60 17.52
CA PHE A 237 -15.70 2.73 16.39
C PHE A 237 -15.58 3.55 15.08
N LEU A 238 -16.56 4.39 14.80
CA LEU A 238 -16.58 5.22 13.59
C LEU A 238 -15.36 6.16 13.48
N ALA A 239 -14.88 6.70 14.59
CA ALA A 239 -13.68 7.55 14.63
C ALA A 239 -12.38 6.80 14.29
N ARG A 240 -12.39 5.47 14.22
CA ARG A 240 -11.22 4.63 13.88
C ARG A 240 -11.27 4.08 12.46
N ILE A 241 -12.38 4.31 11.77
CA ILE A 241 -12.50 3.94 10.36
C ILE A 241 -11.67 4.94 9.55
N LYS A 242 -10.79 4.43 8.68
CA LYS A 242 -10.06 5.26 7.72
C LYS A 242 -11.05 5.77 6.67
N ASP A 243 -10.78 6.97 6.13
CA ASP A 243 -11.63 7.58 5.12
C ASP A 243 -12.99 8.03 5.70
N GLU A 244 -14.02 8.14 4.90
CA GLU A 244 -15.35 8.51 5.38
C GLU A 244 -15.98 7.37 6.19
N ALA A 245 -16.47 7.71 7.37
CA ALA A 245 -17.26 6.78 8.15
C ALA A 245 -18.44 6.28 7.29
N ARG A 246 -18.70 4.96 7.32
CA ARG A 246 -19.75 4.29 6.54
C ARG A 246 -19.51 4.18 5.02
N LYS A 247 -18.33 4.53 4.52
CA LYS A 247 -17.99 4.35 3.11
C LYS A 247 -18.12 2.88 2.66
N ALA A 248 -17.77 1.94 3.53
CA ALA A 248 -17.90 0.50 3.27
C ALA A 248 -19.36 -0.01 3.27
N ASP A 249 -20.31 0.74 3.82
CA ASP A 249 -21.72 0.29 3.96
C ASP A 249 -22.33 -0.09 2.63
N ALA A 250 -22.10 0.71 1.59
CA ALA A 250 -22.65 0.43 0.26
C ALA A 250 -22.13 -0.90 -0.31
N MET A 251 -20.87 -1.23 -0.07
CA MET A 251 -20.27 -2.49 -0.50
C MET A 251 -20.76 -3.66 0.36
N MET A 252 -20.76 -3.54 1.67
CA MET A 252 -21.24 -4.57 2.58
C MET A 252 -22.72 -4.91 2.28
N ALA A 253 -23.55 -3.90 2.03
CA ALA A 253 -24.94 -4.10 1.65
C ALA A 253 -25.12 -4.93 0.37
N THR A 254 -24.14 -4.97 -0.53
CA THR A 254 -24.18 -5.78 -1.77
C THR A 254 -23.77 -7.23 -1.56
N VAL A 255 -23.04 -7.54 -0.50
CA VAL A 255 -22.39 -8.85 -0.31
C VAL A 255 -22.95 -9.59 0.91
N THR A 256 -22.94 -8.93 2.06
CA THR A 256 -23.24 -9.56 3.36
C THR A 256 -24.45 -8.96 4.08
N GLY A 257 -24.90 -7.78 3.64
CA GLY A 257 -25.78 -6.92 4.42
C GLY A 257 -25.00 -6.03 5.38
N LEU A 258 -25.69 -5.07 6.01
CA LEU A 258 -25.07 -4.22 7.03
C LEU A 258 -24.93 -5.00 8.35
N PRO A 259 -23.77 -4.90 9.02
CA PRO A 259 -23.53 -5.61 10.27
C PRO A 259 -24.37 -5.02 11.40
N GLU A 260 -25.03 -5.87 12.17
CA GLU A 260 -25.76 -5.47 13.37
C GLU A 260 -24.87 -5.47 14.61
N THR A 261 -23.86 -6.32 14.65
CA THR A 261 -22.92 -6.46 15.74
C THR A 261 -21.48 -6.24 15.29
N ILE A 262 -20.58 -5.97 16.23
CA ILE A 262 -19.16 -5.87 15.92
C ILE A 262 -18.57 -7.21 15.42
N GLN A 263 -19.15 -8.33 15.82
CA GLN A 263 -18.75 -9.64 15.33
C GLN A 263 -19.13 -9.78 13.85
N ASP A 264 -20.34 -9.40 13.47
CA ASP A 264 -20.77 -9.43 12.06
C ASP A 264 -19.92 -8.51 11.18
N TYR A 265 -19.42 -7.41 11.75
CA TYR A 265 -18.53 -6.48 11.03
C TYR A 265 -17.14 -7.08 10.78
N VAL A 266 -16.68 -7.95 11.70
CA VAL A 266 -15.35 -8.58 11.60
C VAL A 266 -15.37 -9.81 10.71
N ASP A 267 -16.48 -10.56 10.71
CA ASP A 267 -16.67 -11.81 9.96
C ASP A 267 -17.00 -11.57 8.49
#